data_a14da0bb5fad75e692cb9490b92caa5c
#
_entry.id   a14da0bb5fad75e692cb9490b92caa5c
#
_cell.length_a   1.000
_cell.length_b   1.000
_cell.length_c   1.000
_cell.angle_alpha   90.00
_cell.angle_beta   90.00
_cell.angle_gamma   90.00
#
_symmetry.space_group_name_H-M   'P 1'
#
loop_
_entity.id
_entity.type
_entity.pdbx_description
1 polymer ?
#
loop_
_entity_poly.entity_id
_entity_poly.type
_entity_poly.pdbx_seq_one_letter_code
_entity_poly.pdbx_strand_id
1 'polypeptide(L)'
;MSALSPLVSQDQDSLRCPADAYRQLRDEGVRYAPEVDAYVVSRHDDVVRVLRDGHTFSSRNTVGRVVAADAPEDPHALTPLLLMSDDPVHARRRSIVNRAFTPSKVAAWEPQVRELAREHVARLRDLPEVYFVRDLAALLPVRVISMVLGVPLEDVAKFREWSEEITSSVGHHGGDPERRQQVQEQFSAYIGSLLDRWDGVVGTSVLSQIAAAERAGELSRHEGVRFTAELLVAGNITTTHHISSSIALLGYTPGLFGKLRAEPALIQPFVEESLRLESPIQGFYRLAMADAEVGGVPIPSGSRLFVLYGSANQDDSAWTDCPHLRLDRPNAASHVAFGKGAHACIGSALARLEGRVVVELLVELLDGFELTGPRSQVPYQASFVNHGPLSLPARLTFREPVAVGQGAAVVRDTTVVRDLTVVRETAVGQGEAE
;
A
#
# COMPACT_ATOMS: atom_id res chain seq x y z
N MET A 1 1.35 31.42 -10.62
CA MET A 1 0.96 30.00 -10.75
C MET A 1 0.70 29.50 -9.33
N SER A 2 -0.28 28.63 -9.16
CA SER A 2 -0.61 28.04 -7.85
C SER A 2 0.51 27.10 -7.41
N ALA A 3 0.74 26.96 -6.11
CA ALA A 3 1.72 25.99 -5.56
C ALA A 3 1.38 24.54 -5.91
N LEU A 4 0.13 24.26 -6.25
CA LEU A 4 -0.33 22.95 -6.69
C LEU A 4 -0.03 22.67 -8.18
N SER A 5 0.07 23.71 -9.00
CA SER A 5 0.22 23.56 -10.45
C SER A 5 1.41 22.68 -10.88
N PRO A 6 2.63 22.78 -10.30
CA PRO A 6 3.74 21.91 -10.65
C PRO A 6 3.49 20.44 -10.30
N LEU A 7 2.81 20.16 -9.20
CA LEU A 7 2.45 18.80 -8.77
C LEU A 7 1.43 18.18 -9.73
N VAL A 8 0.40 18.94 -10.11
CA VAL A 8 -0.65 18.50 -11.03
C VAL A 8 -0.13 18.33 -12.44
N SER A 9 0.80 19.20 -12.89
CA SER A 9 1.46 19.08 -14.20
C SER A 9 2.55 17.99 -14.24
N GLN A 10 2.75 17.29 -13.14
CA GLN A 10 3.70 16.18 -13.01
C GLN A 10 5.16 16.59 -13.23
N ASP A 11 5.51 17.83 -12.83
CA ASP A 11 6.90 18.27 -12.81
C ASP A 11 7.74 17.39 -11.89
N GLN A 12 8.77 16.73 -12.44
CA GLN A 12 9.53 15.70 -11.73
C GLN A 12 10.30 16.24 -10.53
N ASP A 13 10.74 17.49 -10.56
CA ASP A 13 11.43 18.09 -9.41
C ASP A 13 10.45 18.35 -8.26
N SER A 14 9.27 18.85 -8.59
CA SER A 14 8.20 19.07 -7.62
C SER A 14 7.63 17.77 -7.06
N LEU A 15 7.48 16.74 -7.89
CA LEU A 15 7.03 15.41 -7.43
C LEU A 15 8.07 14.76 -6.51
N ARG A 16 9.36 14.95 -6.80
CA ARG A 16 10.45 14.39 -5.99
C ARG A 16 10.64 15.12 -4.66
N CYS A 17 10.42 16.43 -4.63
CA CYS A 17 10.61 17.27 -3.45
C CYS A 17 9.45 18.26 -3.30
N PRO A 18 8.26 17.81 -2.85
CA PRO A 18 7.06 18.64 -2.76
C PRO A 18 7.05 19.62 -1.57
N ALA A 19 8.08 19.61 -0.71
CA ALA A 19 8.09 20.33 0.58
C ALA A 19 7.83 21.83 0.45
N ASP A 20 8.41 22.50 -0.56
CA ASP A 20 8.21 23.95 -0.75
C ASP A 20 6.78 24.25 -1.24
N ALA A 21 6.26 23.44 -2.16
CA ALA A 21 4.86 23.55 -2.58
C ALA A 21 3.90 23.32 -1.41
N TYR A 22 4.19 22.34 -0.55
CA TYR A 22 3.37 22.06 0.64
C TYR A 22 3.42 23.19 1.65
N ARG A 23 4.60 23.81 1.90
CA ARG A 23 4.71 24.97 2.79
C ARG A 23 3.85 26.12 2.27
N GLN A 24 3.98 26.45 0.97
CA GLN A 24 3.18 27.51 0.36
C GLN A 24 1.67 27.21 0.46
N LEU A 25 1.23 25.98 0.21
CA LEU A 25 -0.19 25.60 0.36
C LEU A 25 -0.70 25.75 1.80
N ARG A 26 0.15 25.44 2.81
CA ARG A 26 -0.22 25.66 4.22
C ARG A 26 -0.30 27.13 4.59
N ASP A 27 0.61 27.95 4.05
CA ASP A 27 0.59 29.42 4.26
C ASP A 27 -0.64 30.06 3.63
N GLU A 28 -1.03 29.62 2.44
CA GLU A 28 -2.24 30.07 1.73
C GLU A 28 -3.54 29.63 2.45
N GLY A 29 -3.49 28.56 3.24
CA GLY A 29 -4.65 27.98 3.92
C GLY A 29 -5.59 27.24 2.98
N VAL A 30 -6.82 26.96 3.46
CA VAL A 30 -7.85 26.29 2.65
C VAL A 30 -8.31 27.21 1.52
N ARG A 31 -8.26 26.75 0.28
CA ARG A 31 -8.72 27.50 -0.90
C ARG A 31 -9.17 26.61 -2.02
N TYR A 32 -10.04 27.12 -2.88
CA TYR A 32 -10.40 26.44 -4.12
C TYR A 32 -9.25 26.49 -5.13
N ALA A 33 -8.93 25.33 -5.71
CA ALA A 33 -7.91 25.17 -6.74
C ALA A 33 -8.55 24.62 -8.03
N PRO A 34 -8.67 25.48 -9.08
CA PRO A 34 -9.29 25.07 -10.34
C PRO A 34 -8.58 23.90 -11.01
N GLU A 35 -7.28 23.74 -10.78
CA GLU A 35 -6.44 22.67 -11.37
C GLU A 35 -6.90 21.27 -11.00
N VAL A 36 -7.54 21.12 -9.83
CA VAL A 36 -8.08 19.85 -9.32
C VAL A 36 -9.58 19.90 -9.07
N ASP A 37 -10.20 21.03 -9.40
CA ASP A 37 -11.63 21.29 -9.16
C ASP A 37 -12.05 20.93 -7.73
N ALA A 38 -11.32 21.44 -6.74
CA ALA A 38 -11.53 21.13 -5.33
C ALA A 38 -10.95 22.21 -4.40
N TYR A 39 -11.48 22.28 -3.18
CA TYR A 39 -10.83 22.99 -2.08
C TYR A 39 -9.64 22.16 -1.58
N VAL A 40 -8.45 22.75 -1.53
CA VAL A 40 -7.25 22.09 -1.02
C VAL A 40 -7.16 22.28 0.48
N VAL A 41 -7.02 21.17 1.20
CA VAL A 41 -6.88 21.12 2.67
C VAL A 41 -5.49 20.58 2.98
N SER A 42 -4.58 21.42 3.48
CA SER A 42 -3.14 21.12 3.55
C SER A 42 -2.55 21.16 4.96
N ARG A 43 -3.19 21.86 5.94
CA ARG A 43 -2.74 21.93 7.33
C ARG A 43 -3.15 20.68 8.10
N HIS A 44 -2.29 20.23 9.02
CA HIS A 44 -2.49 18.98 9.76
C HIS A 44 -3.86 18.91 10.46
N ASP A 45 -4.23 19.93 11.23
CA ASP A 45 -5.46 19.88 12.02
C ASP A 45 -6.72 19.89 11.16
N ASP A 46 -6.71 20.66 10.05
CA ASP A 46 -7.80 20.68 9.09
C ASP A 46 -7.93 19.32 8.37
N VAL A 47 -6.80 18.72 7.98
CA VAL A 47 -6.76 17.37 7.37
C VAL A 47 -7.33 16.33 8.34
N VAL A 48 -6.89 16.33 9.59
CA VAL A 48 -7.38 15.39 10.61
C VAL A 48 -8.88 15.59 10.88
N ARG A 49 -9.34 16.84 10.94
CA ARG A 49 -10.77 17.16 11.11
C ARG A 49 -11.61 16.60 9.97
N VAL A 50 -11.24 16.89 8.71
CA VAL A 50 -11.97 16.41 7.53
C VAL A 50 -11.99 14.88 7.47
N LEU A 51 -10.87 14.20 7.79
CA LEU A 51 -10.77 12.75 7.78
C LEU A 51 -11.61 12.06 8.86
N ARG A 52 -11.87 12.72 9.99
CA ARG A 52 -12.67 12.18 11.10
C ARG A 52 -14.17 12.41 10.94
N ASP A 53 -14.55 13.43 10.20
CA ASP A 53 -15.94 13.78 9.98
C ASP A 53 -16.46 13.20 8.66
N GLY A 54 -16.64 11.88 8.62
CA GLY A 54 -17.19 11.18 7.45
C GLY A 54 -18.67 11.47 7.19
N HIS A 55 -19.38 12.08 8.14
CA HIS A 55 -20.77 12.49 7.95
C HIS A 55 -20.86 13.73 7.05
N THR A 56 -20.04 14.73 7.35
CA THR A 56 -19.98 15.98 6.57
C THR A 56 -19.16 15.80 5.29
N PHE A 57 -18.07 15.00 5.33
CA PHE A 57 -17.12 14.85 4.23
C PHE A 57 -17.09 13.40 3.73
N SER A 58 -17.98 13.09 2.80
CA SER A 58 -18.20 11.77 2.21
C SER A 58 -16.97 11.26 1.44
N SER A 59 -16.76 9.94 1.50
CA SER A 59 -15.74 9.24 0.73
C SER A 59 -16.18 8.80 -0.67
N ARG A 60 -17.42 9.03 -1.09
CA ARG A 60 -17.97 8.56 -2.37
C ARG A 60 -17.21 9.06 -3.60
N ASN A 61 -16.42 10.11 -3.47
CA ASN A 61 -15.63 10.70 -4.56
C ASN A 61 -14.12 10.67 -4.28
N THR A 62 -13.66 9.71 -3.51
CA THR A 62 -12.27 9.63 -3.01
C THR A 62 -11.22 9.57 -4.12
N VAL A 63 -11.49 8.89 -5.24
CA VAL A 63 -10.54 8.76 -6.37
C VAL A 63 -10.75 9.80 -7.48
N GLY A 64 -11.46 10.86 -7.20
CA GLY A 64 -11.62 11.99 -8.13
C GLY A 64 -12.60 11.75 -9.30
N ARG A 65 -13.24 10.60 -9.40
CA ARG A 65 -14.32 10.34 -10.36
C ARG A 65 -15.66 10.62 -9.70
N VAL A 66 -16.39 11.58 -10.24
CA VAL A 66 -17.82 11.73 -9.91
C VAL A 66 -18.56 10.58 -10.61
N VAL A 67 -18.86 9.54 -9.86
CA VAL A 67 -19.84 8.56 -10.32
C VAL A 67 -21.18 9.18 -9.97
N ALA A 68 -21.99 9.54 -10.98
CA ALA A 68 -23.34 9.99 -10.75
C ALA A 68 -24.09 8.91 -9.97
N ALA A 69 -24.92 9.32 -8.99
CA ALA A 69 -25.62 8.38 -8.10
C ALA A 69 -26.54 7.41 -8.86
N ASP A 70 -26.93 7.77 -10.07
CA ASP A 70 -27.82 7.11 -11.00
C ASP A 70 -27.11 6.56 -12.26
N ALA A 71 -25.76 6.62 -12.31
CA ALA A 71 -25.05 5.98 -13.41
C ALA A 71 -25.25 4.45 -13.36
N PRO A 72 -25.57 3.81 -14.51
CA PRO A 72 -25.71 2.36 -14.55
C PRO A 72 -24.40 1.72 -14.08
N GLU A 73 -24.51 0.78 -13.14
CA GLU A 73 -23.34 0.01 -12.68
C GLU A 73 -22.80 -0.80 -13.87
N ASP A 74 -21.56 -0.52 -14.25
CA ASP A 74 -20.82 -1.38 -15.15
C ASP A 74 -20.50 -2.68 -14.39
N PRO A 75 -21.05 -3.84 -14.82
CA PRO A 75 -20.87 -5.11 -14.11
C PRO A 75 -19.41 -5.57 -14.10
N HIS A 76 -18.56 -5.00 -14.92
CA HIS A 76 -17.11 -5.30 -14.99
C HIS A 76 -16.24 -4.25 -14.29
N ALA A 77 -16.79 -3.11 -13.87
CA ALA A 77 -16.02 -2.07 -13.22
C ALA A 77 -15.47 -2.52 -11.87
N LEU A 78 -14.14 -2.58 -11.73
CA LEU A 78 -13.44 -2.84 -10.47
C LEU A 78 -13.29 -1.56 -9.63
N THR A 79 -14.36 -0.77 -9.52
CA THR A 79 -14.38 0.44 -8.70
C THR A 79 -14.20 0.07 -7.22
N PRO A 80 -13.34 0.77 -6.46
CA PRO A 80 -13.15 0.49 -5.04
C PRO A 80 -14.47 0.47 -4.26
N LEU A 81 -14.69 -0.61 -3.52
CA LEU A 81 -15.95 -0.86 -2.84
C LEU A 81 -15.95 -0.29 -1.41
N LEU A 82 -14.86 -0.49 -0.69
CA LEU A 82 -14.69 -0.04 0.69
C LEU A 82 -14.31 1.44 0.74
N LEU A 83 -13.30 1.81 -0.04
CA LEU A 83 -12.74 3.16 -0.09
C LEU A 83 -13.77 4.23 -0.47
N MET A 84 -14.73 3.89 -1.34
CA MET A 84 -15.73 4.79 -1.89
C MET A 84 -17.12 4.60 -1.28
N SER A 85 -17.23 4.09 -0.06
CA SER A 85 -18.51 3.97 0.65
C SER A 85 -18.49 4.73 1.97
N ASP A 86 -19.66 5.17 2.42
CA ASP A 86 -19.87 5.81 3.71
C ASP A 86 -20.64 4.89 4.66
N ASP A 87 -20.62 5.21 5.96
CA ASP A 87 -21.43 4.52 6.95
C ASP A 87 -22.95 4.70 6.67
N PRO A 88 -23.77 3.69 6.94
CA PRO A 88 -23.45 2.41 7.61
C PRO A 88 -22.88 1.32 6.66
N VAL A 89 -22.91 1.54 5.36
CA VAL A 89 -22.48 0.55 4.34
C VAL A 89 -20.99 0.26 4.47
N HIS A 90 -20.16 1.29 4.63
CA HIS A 90 -18.74 1.16 4.87
C HIS A 90 -18.44 0.30 6.10
N ALA A 91 -19.04 0.58 7.26
CA ALA A 91 -18.81 -0.18 8.48
C ALA A 91 -19.14 -1.67 8.31
N ARG A 92 -20.26 -1.99 7.65
CA ARG A 92 -20.66 -3.38 7.34
C ARG A 92 -19.63 -4.07 6.46
N ARG A 93 -19.23 -3.45 5.36
CA ARG A 93 -18.24 -3.99 4.42
C ARG A 93 -16.88 -4.18 5.09
N ARG A 94 -16.43 -3.18 5.85
CA ARG A 94 -15.18 -3.22 6.57
C ARG A 94 -15.12 -4.35 7.60
N SER A 95 -16.24 -4.66 8.28
CA SER A 95 -16.30 -5.71 9.29
C SER A 95 -15.96 -7.10 8.74
N ILE A 96 -16.25 -7.35 7.45
CA ILE A 96 -15.99 -8.63 6.77
C ILE A 96 -14.50 -8.95 6.79
N VAL A 97 -13.64 -7.96 6.52
CA VAL A 97 -12.19 -8.17 6.37
C VAL A 97 -11.37 -7.75 7.59
N ASN A 98 -11.93 -6.96 8.50
CA ASN A 98 -11.21 -6.50 9.70
C ASN A 98 -10.58 -7.65 10.50
N ARG A 99 -11.25 -8.80 10.54
CA ARG A 99 -10.76 -9.99 11.27
C ARG A 99 -9.45 -10.54 10.71
N ALA A 100 -9.18 -10.34 9.40
CA ALA A 100 -7.94 -10.77 8.78
C ALA A 100 -6.77 -9.82 9.10
N PHE A 101 -7.03 -8.53 9.33
CA PHE A 101 -6.00 -7.50 9.52
C PHE A 101 -5.79 -7.07 10.98
N THR A 102 -6.23 -7.87 11.95
CA THR A 102 -5.94 -7.59 13.36
C THR A 102 -4.43 -7.64 13.63
N PRO A 103 -3.91 -6.85 14.59
CA PRO A 103 -2.47 -6.87 14.92
C PRO A 103 -1.91 -8.27 15.20
N SER A 104 -2.69 -9.14 15.87
CA SER A 104 -2.29 -10.51 16.15
C SER A 104 -2.20 -11.40 14.90
N LYS A 105 -3.10 -11.19 13.92
CA LYS A 105 -3.04 -11.90 12.64
C LYS A 105 -1.86 -11.43 11.80
N VAL A 106 -1.64 -10.12 11.74
CA VAL A 106 -0.48 -9.55 11.03
C VAL A 106 0.83 -10.05 11.65
N ALA A 107 0.93 -10.10 12.98
CA ALA A 107 2.10 -10.68 13.66
C ALA A 107 2.31 -12.16 13.32
N ALA A 108 1.23 -12.93 13.15
CA ALA A 108 1.32 -14.34 12.75
C ALA A 108 1.85 -14.53 11.30
N TRP A 109 1.74 -13.54 10.43
CA TRP A 109 2.31 -13.57 9.08
C TRP A 109 3.79 -13.19 9.02
N GLU A 110 4.35 -12.60 10.09
CA GLU A 110 5.74 -12.12 10.07
C GLU A 110 6.75 -13.18 9.62
N PRO A 111 6.71 -14.46 10.07
CA PRO A 111 7.67 -15.46 9.60
C PRO A 111 7.63 -15.68 8.08
N GLN A 112 6.44 -15.73 7.48
CA GLN A 112 6.28 -15.90 6.03
C GLN A 112 6.70 -14.63 5.27
N VAL A 113 6.33 -13.44 5.75
CA VAL A 113 6.76 -12.15 5.16
C VAL A 113 8.29 -12.06 5.18
N ARG A 114 8.91 -12.44 6.29
CA ARG A 114 10.37 -12.43 6.46
C ARG A 114 11.07 -13.42 5.51
N GLU A 115 10.50 -14.61 5.34
CA GLU A 115 11.04 -15.60 4.39
C GLU A 115 10.96 -15.10 2.95
N LEU A 116 9.80 -14.58 2.53
CA LEU A 116 9.62 -13.97 1.21
C LEU A 116 10.60 -12.80 0.97
N ALA A 117 10.75 -11.92 1.95
CA ALA A 117 11.66 -10.79 1.85
C ALA A 117 13.12 -11.24 1.80
N ARG A 118 13.52 -12.23 2.61
CA ARG A 118 14.85 -12.80 2.62
C ARG A 118 15.21 -13.43 1.27
N GLU A 119 14.30 -14.17 0.68
CA GLU A 119 14.46 -14.72 -0.67
C GLU A 119 14.77 -13.63 -1.70
N HIS A 120 13.99 -12.54 -1.69
CA HIS A 120 14.22 -11.44 -2.64
C HIS A 120 15.53 -10.69 -2.36
N VAL A 121 15.86 -10.37 -1.11
CA VAL A 121 17.10 -9.67 -0.79
C VAL A 121 18.33 -10.56 -1.11
N ALA A 122 18.26 -11.86 -0.84
CA ALA A 122 19.35 -12.78 -1.16
C ALA A 122 19.62 -12.88 -2.66
N ARG A 123 18.58 -12.90 -3.49
CA ARG A 123 18.69 -12.93 -4.96
C ARG A 123 19.38 -11.71 -5.56
N LEU A 124 19.39 -10.57 -4.87
CA LEU A 124 20.09 -9.37 -5.35
C LEU A 124 21.60 -9.62 -5.52
N ARG A 125 22.18 -10.60 -4.80
CA ARG A 125 23.60 -10.97 -4.91
C ARG A 125 23.96 -11.49 -6.29
N ASP A 126 23.04 -12.17 -6.95
CA ASP A 126 23.28 -12.86 -8.22
C ASP A 126 23.00 -11.98 -9.44
N LEU A 127 22.52 -10.75 -9.21
CA LEU A 127 22.20 -9.82 -10.29
C LEU A 127 23.42 -9.03 -10.72
N PRO A 128 23.66 -8.87 -12.05
CA PRO A 128 24.75 -8.05 -12.57
C PRO A 128 24.57 -6.56 -12.27
N GLU A 129 23.33 -6.11 -12.23
CA GLU A 129 22.90 -4.75 -11.88
C GLU A 129 21.65 -4.82 -11.03
N VAL A 130 21.65 -4.14 -9.89
CA VAL A 130 20.51 -4.08 -8.97
C VAL A 130 19.73 -2.80 -9.16
N TYR A 131 18.43 -2.95 -9.31
CA TYR A 131 17.45 -1.86 -9.28
C TYR A 131 16.44 -2.17 -8.16
N PHE A 132 16.59 -1.55 -7.02
CA PHE A 132 15.80 -1.90 -5.83
C PHE A 132 14.28 -1.88 -6.04
N VAL A 133 13.77 -0.96 -6.89
CA VAL A 133 12.32 -0.94 -7.17
C VAL A 133 11.92 -2.18 -7.94
N ARG A 134 12.60 -2.48 -9.06
CA ARG A 134 12.30 -3.61 -9.94
C ARG A 134 12.53 -4.97 -9.25
N ASP A 135 13.65 -5.09 -8.52
CA ASP A 135 14.17 -6.37 -8.08
C ASP A 135 13.75 -6.75 -6.65
N LEU A 136 13.20 -5.77 -5.88
CA LEU A 136 12.76 -5.98 -4.50
C LEU A 136 11.41 -5.34 -4.22
N ALA A 137 11.31 -3.99 -4.29
CA ALA A 137 10.16 -3.26 -3.76
C ALA A 137 8.85 -3.55 -4.51
N ALA A 138 8.89 -3.81 -5.82
CA ALA A 138 7.70 -4.16 -6.60
C ALA A 138 7.34 -5.66 -6.52
N LEU A 139 8.27 -6.52 -6.11
CA LEU A 139 8.04 -7.97 -6.09
C LEU A 139 7.49 -8.47 -4.75
N LEU A 140 7.97 -7.92 -3.64
CA LEU A 140 7.60 -8.40 -2.32
C LEU A 140 6.12 -8.15 -1.99
N PRO A 141 5.57 -6.92 -2.13
CA PRO A 141 4.19 -6.64 -1.70
C PRO A 141 3.14 -7.45 -2.45
N VAL A 142 3.33 -7.70 -3.75
CA VAL A 142 2.38 -8.52 -4.51
C VAL A 142 2.36 -9.97 -4.03
N ARG A 143 3.50 -10.54 -3.64
CA ARG A 143 3.57 -11.88 -3.04
C ARG A 143 2.92 -11.92 -1.65
N VAL A 144 3.18 -10.90 -0.84
CA VAL A 144 2.61 -10.78 0.51
C VAL A 144 1.09 -10.62 0.44
N ILE A 145 0.58 -9.70 -0.38
CA ILE A 145 -0.89 -9.53 -0.47
C ILE A 145 -1.56 -10.77 -1.07
N SER A 146 -0.94 -11.45 -2.04
CA SER A 146 -1.47 -12.72 -2.58
C SER A 146 -1.56 -13.79 -1.51
N MET A 147 -0.53 -13.92 -0.66
CA MET A 147 -0.52 -14.83 0.49
C MET A 147 -1.66 -14.48 1.48
N VAL A 148 -1.82 -13.21 1.83
CA VAL A 148 -2.87 -12.73 2.74
C VAL A 148 -4.27 -12.94 2.17
N LEU A 149 -4.45 -12.74 0.88
CA LEU A 149 -5.69 -13.03 0.16
C LEU A 149 -5.97 -14.54 0.14
N GLY A 150 -4.96 -15.38 0.14
CA GLY A 150 -5.08 -16.84 -0.01
C GLY A 150 -5.08 -17.27 -1.47
N VAL A 151 -4.35 -16.55 -2.32
CA VAL A 151 -4.16 -16.88 -3.74
C VAL A 151 -3.03 -17.90 -3.87
N PRO A 152 -3.18 -18.93 -4.73
CA PRO A 152 -2.12 -19.88 -5.03
C PRO A 152 -0.83 -19.19 -5.50
N LEU A 153 0.33 -19.65 -5.00
CA LEU A 153 1.63 -19.03 -5.30
C LEU A 153 2.00 -19.10 -6.78
N GLU A 154 1.55 -20.12 -7.51
CA GLU A 154 1.75 -20.28 -8.95
C GLU A 154 1.06 -19.18 -9.77
N ASP A 155 0.03 -18.54 -9.24
CA ASP A 155 -0.73 -17.49 -9.93
C ASP A 155 -0.24 -16.07 -9.63
N VAL A 156 0.75 -15.88 -8.72
CA VAL A 156 1.24 -14.56 -8.31
C VAL A 156 1.74 -13.72 -9.50
N ALA A 157 2.34 -14.35 -10.53
CA ALA A 157 2.80 -13.63 -11.71
C ALA A 157 1.65 -12.97 -12.47
N LYS A 158 0.51 -13.66 -12.63
CA LYS A 158 -0.72 -13.10 -13.23
C LYS A 158 -1.30 -11.99 -12.36
N PHE A 159 -1.29 -12.19 -11.04
CA PHE A 159 -1.74 -11.17 -10.09
C PHE A 159 -0.95 -9.87 -10.21
N ARG A 160 0.36 -9.96 -10.42
CA ARG A 160 1.20 -8.80 -10.66
C ARG A 160 0.81 -8.06 -11.96
N GLU A 161 0.66 -8.79 -13.06
CA GLU A 161 0.22 -8.23 -14.35
C GLU A 161 -1.12 -7.50 -14.22
N TRP A 162 -2.10 -8.14 -13.61
CA TRP A 162 -3.42 -7.54 -13.38
C TRP A 162 -3.36 -6.32 -12.46
N SER A 163 -2.57 -6.37 -11.38
CA SER A 163 -2.38 -5.24 -10.48
C SER A 163 -1.78 -4.03 -11.18
N GLU A 164 -0.74 -4.25 -12.01
CA GLU A 164 -0.10 -3.20 -12.80
C GLU A 164 -1.11 -2.56 -13.77
N GLU A 165 -1.90 -3.35 -14.48
CA GLU A 165 -2.90 -2.86 -15.44
C GLU A 165 -4.08 -2.14 -14.76
N ILE A 166 -4.65 -2.75 -13.71
CA ILE A 166 -5.75 -2.12 -12.94
C ILE A 166 -5.32 -0.78 -12.38
N THR A 167 -4.07 -0.67 -11.92
CA THR A 167 -3.56 0.57 -11.32
C THR A 167 -3.20 1.62 -12.34
N SER A 168 -2.63 1.23 -13.49
CA SER A 168 -2.32 2.19 -14.55
C SER A 168 -3.57 2.95 -14.99
N SER A 169 -4.73 2.37 -14.76
CA SER A 169 -6.04 2.97 -15.05
C SER A 169 -6.54 3.94 -13.97
N VAL A 170 -5.97 3.92 -12.76
CA VAL A 170 -6.36 4.81 -11.67
C VAL A 170 -5.49 6.08 -11.73
N GLY A 171 -6.08 7.19 -12.14
CA GLY A 171 -5.40 8.50 -12.19
C GLY A 171 -4.71 8.87 -13.51
N HIS A 172 -4.75 8.01 -14.53
CA HIS A 172 -4.23 8.32 -15.86
C HIS A 172 -5.34 8.19 -16.90
N HIS A 173 -5.54 9.23 -17.72
CA HIS A 173 -6.46 9.20 -18.88
C HIS A 173 -5.83 8.54 -20.12
N GLY A 174 -4.80 7.71 -19.94
CA GLY A 174 -4.07 7.05 -21.01
C GLY A 174 -3.93 5.55 -20.73
N GLY A 175 -4.48 4.73 -21.59
CA GLY A 175 -4.39 3.28 -21.57
C GLY A 175 -5.35 2.73 -22.61
N ASP A 176 -5.09 1.51 -23.11
CA ASP A 176 -5.98 0.83 -24.03
C ASP A 176 -7.26 0.38 -23.32
N PRO A 177 -8.44 0.92 -23.62
CA PRO A 177 -9.70 0.54 -22.99
C PRO A 177 -10.05 -0.93 -23.18
N GLU A 178 -9.71 -1.52 -24.36
CA GLU A 178 -10.00 -2.92 -24.68
C GLU A 178 -9.12 -3.84 -23.80
N ARG A 179 -7.83 -3.51 -23.66
CA ARG A 179 -6.92 -4.24 -22.78
C ARG A 179 -7.39 -4.20 -21.33
N ARG A 180 -7.83 -3.03 -20.87
CA ARG A 180 -8.37 -2.85 -19.52
C ARG A 180 -9.59 -3.72 -19.28
N GLN A 181 -10.56 -3.70 -20.19
CA GLN A 181 -11.75 -4.53 -20.08
C GLN A 181 -11.39 -6.01 -20.06
N GLN A 182 -10.49 -6.46 -20.93
CA GLN A 182 -10.02 -7.84 -20.97
C GLN A 182 -9.38 -8.28 -19.64
N VAL A 183 -8.55 -7.41 -19.03
CA VAL A 183 -7.93 -7.69 -17.72
C VAL A 183 -8.99 -7.78 -16.62
N GLN A 184 -9.97 -6.86 -16.61
CA GLN A 184 -11.05 -6.88 -15.62
C GLN A 184 -11.90 -8.16 -15.74
N GLU A 185 -12.20 -8.59 -16.94
CA GLU A 185 -12.94 -9.85 -17.20
C GLU A 185 -12.14 -11.07 -16.74
N GLN A 186 -10.85 -11.16 -17.09
CA GLN A 186 -9.97 -12.25 -16.67
C GLN A 186 -9.82 -12.33 -15.15
N PHE A 187 -9.60 -11.17 -14.50
CA PHE A 187 -9.50 -11.06 -13.05
C PHE A 187 -10.81 -11.51 -12.39
N SER A 188 -11.94 -11.02 -12.88
CA SER A 188 -13.26 -11.34 -12.34
C SER A 188 -13.56 -12.85 -12.45
N ALA A 189 -13.29 -13.45 -13.60
CA ALA A 189 -13.48 -14.89 -13.81
C ALA A 189 -12.57 -15.73 -12.89
N TYR A 190 -11.31 -15.32 -12.73
CA TYR A 190 -10.37 -16.00 -11.86
C TYR A 190 -10.78 -15.92 -10.39
N ILE A 191 -11.08 -14.74 -9.85
CA ILE A 191 -11.53 -14.57 -8.46
C ILE A 191 -12.84 -15.32 -8.24
N GLY A 192 -13.79 -15.24 -9.20
CA GLY A 192 -15.01 -16.03 -9.17
C GLY A 192 -14.72 -17.52 -8.98
N SER A 193 -13.76 -18.07 -9.73
CA SER A 193 -13.37 -19.49 -9.61
C SER A 193 -12.75 -19.84 -8.25
N LEU A 194 -12.03 -18.91 -7.61
CA LEU A 194 -11.50 -19.11 -6.26
C LEU A 194 -12.62 -19.13 -5.21
N LEU A 195 -13.59 -18.21 -5.33
CA LEU A 195 -14.75 -18.16 -4.45
C LEU A 195 -15.64 -19.41 -4.59
N ASP A 196 -15.79 -19.96 -5.81
CA ASP A 196 -16.55 -21.20 -6.06
C ASP A 196 -15.91 -22.44 -5.42
N ARG A 197 -14.59 -22.49 -5.37
CA ARG A 197 -13.81 -23.60 -4.78
C ARG A 197 -13.72 -23.57 -3.26
N TRP A 198 -14.28 -22.54 -2.61
CA TRP A 198 -14.26 -22.47 -1.16
C TRP A 198 -15.02 -23.64 -0.53
N ASP A 199 -14.37 -24.38 0.38
CA ASP A 199 -14.83 -25.61 1.02
C ASP A 199 -15.83 -25.41 2.18
N GLY A 200 -16.21 -24.16 2.46
CA GLY A 200 -17.09 -23.80 3.58
C GLY A 200 -16.37 -23.53 4.89
N VAL A 201 -15.04 -23.67 4.95
CA VAL A 201 -14.27 -23.37 6.14
C VAL A 201 -13.79 -21.92 6.12
N VAL A 202 -14.18 -21.13 7.11
CA VAL A 202 -13.66 -19.77 7.29
C VAL A 202 -12.24 -19.86 7.87
N GLY A 203 -11.26 -19.82 6.97
CA GLY A 203 -9.85 -19.85 7.30
C GLY A 203 -9.28 -18.47 7.69
N THR A 204 -7.97 -18.37 7.62
CA THR A 204 -7.22 -17.13 7.91
C THR A 204 -7.12 -16.21 6.70
N SER A 205 -7.36 -16.69 5.48
CA SER A 205 -7.29 -15.91 4.26
C SER A 205 -8.47 -14.96 4.11
N VAL A 206 -8.23 -13.83 3.43
CA VAL A 206 -9.29 -12.84 3.16
C VAL A 206 -10.34 -13.42 2.22
N LEU A 207 -9.94 -14.20 1.21
CA LEU A 207 -10.88 -14.84 0.27
C LEU A 207 -11.86 -15.78 0.99
N SER A 208 -11.42 -16.52 2.03
CA SER A 208 -12.34 -17.37 2.80
C SER A 208 -13.41 -16.54 3.52
N GLN A 209 -13.09 -15.35 3.98
CA GLN A 209 -14.04 -14.45 4.64
C GLN A 209 -15.01 -13.81 3.64
N ILE A 210 -14.50 -13.40 2.47
CA ILE A 210 -15.33 -12.88 1.37
C ILE A 210 -16.30 -13.97 0.89
N ALA A 211 -15.84 -15.21 0.67
CA ALA A 211 -16.67 -16.32 0.26
C ALA A 211 -17.76 -16.66 1.29
N ALA A 212 -17.42 -16.60 2.58
CA ALA A 212 -18.39 -16.77 3.66
C ALA A 212 -19.46 -15.69 3.65
N ALA A 213 -19.07 -14.43 3.50
CA ALA A 213 -20.00 -13.29 3.42
C ALA A 213 -20.90 -13.37 2.16
N GLU A 214 -20.36 -13.83 1.03
CA GLU A 214 -21.14 -14.04 -0.18
C GLU A 214 -22.21 -15.14 0.03
N ARG A 215 -21.84 -16.27 0.60
CA ARG A 215 -22.81 -17.35 0.89
C ARG A 215 -23.84 -16.96 1.94
N ALA A 216 -23.50 -16.07 2.87
CA ALA A 216 -24.44 -15.50 3.83
C ALA A 216 -25.36 -14.44 3.22
N GLY A 217 -25.18 -14.04 1.96
CA GLY A 217 -25.92 -12.97 1.31
C GLY A 217 -25.55 -11.55 1.78
N GLU A 218 -24.42 -11.41 2.46
CA GLU A 218 -23.91 -10.12 2.92
C GLU A 218 -23.18 -9.34 1.81
N LEU A 219 -22.65 -10.07 0.81
CA LEU A 219 -22.03 -9.55 -0.42
C LEU A 219 -22.61 -10.27 -1.62
N SER A 220 -22.77 -9.56 -2.74
CA SER A 220 -22.95 -10.19 -4.04
C SER A 220 -21.62 -10.75 -4.57
N ARG A 221 -21.66 -11.66 -5.54
CA ARG A 221 -20.47 -12.16 -6.25
C ARG A 221 -19.64 -10.99 -6.81
N HIS A 222 -20.26 -10.04 -7.46
CA HIS A 222 -19.59 -8.88 -8.02
C HIS A 222 -18.91 -8.02 -6.94
N GLU A 223 -19.56 -7.80 -5.78
CA GLU A 223 -18.94 -7.11 -4.66
C GLU A 223 -17.74 -7.88 -4.10
N GLY A 224 -17.81 -9.20 -4.01
CA GLY A 224 -16.68 -10.04 -3.58
C GLY A 224 -15.46 -9.92 -4.49
N VAL A 225 -15.68 -9.91 -5.82
CA VAL A 225 -14.63 -9.68 -6.82
C VAL A 225 -14.02 -8.28 -6.69
N ARG A 226 -14.85 -7.22 -6.62
CA ARG A 226 -14.40 -5.84 -6.45
C ARG A 226 -13.60 -5.65 -5.16
N PHE A 227 -14.04 -6.27 -4.07
CA PHE A 227 -13.37 -6.23 -2.78
C PHE A 227 -11.96 -6.82 -2.87
N THR A 228 -11.84 -7.97 -3.55
CA THR A 228 -10.55 -8.65 -3.76
C THR A 228 -9.61 -7.79 -4.61
N ALA A 229 -10.12 -7.20 -5.70
CA ALA A 229 -9.36 -6.28 -6.56
C ALA A 229 -8.87 -5.05 -5.80
N GLU A 230 -9.74 -4.45 -4.99
CA GLU A 230 -9.40 -3.29 -4.16
C GLU A 230 -8.25 -3.59 -3.20
N LEU A 231 -8.33 -4.73 -2.48
CA LEU A 231 -7.30 -5.12 -1.53
C LEU A 231 -5.96 -5.46 -2.22
N LEU A 232 -6.01 -6.10 -3.39
CA LEU A 232 -4.82 -6.38 -4.19
C LEU A 232 -4.10 -5.08 -4.58
N VAL A 233 -4.82 -4.15 -5.19
CA VAL A 233 -4.26 -2.87 -5.65
C VAL A 233 -3.77 -2.03 -4.49
N ALA A 234 -4.59 -1.89 -3.44
CA ALA A 234 -4.24 -1.08 -2.27
C ALA A 234 -3.01 -1.62 -1.53
N GLY A 235 -2.84 -2.94 -1.44
CA GLY A 235 -1.73 -3.57 -0.74
C GLY A 235 -0.43 -3.60 -1.54
N ASN A 236 -0.49 -3.56 -2.87
CA ASN A 236 0.69 -3.69 -3.73
C ASN A 236 1.44 -2.36 -3.90
N ILE A 237 0.80 -1.37 -4.53
CA ILE A 237 1.49 -0.17 -5.01
C ILE A 237 1.95 0.76 -3.90
N THR A 238 1.09 0.96 -2.91
CA THR A 238 1.43 1.83 -1.78
C THR A 238 2.60 1.27 -0.98
N THR A 239 2.67 -0.05 -0.81
CA THR A 239 3.77 -0.72 -0.11
C THR A 239 5.04 -0.74 -0.96
N THR A 240 4.93 -0.89 -2.28
CA THR A 240 6.06 -0.68 -3.22
C THR A 240 6.68 0.69 -3.04
N HIS A 241 5.85 1.75 -3.03
CA HIS A 241 6.33 3.12 -2.81
C HIS A 241 6.92 3.33 -1.41
N HIS A 242 6.31 2.76 -0.37
CA HIS A 242 6.86 2.83 0.99
C HIS A 242 8.25 2.19 1.08
N ILE A 243 8.43 0.97 0.57
CA ILE A 243 9.71 0.27 0.58
C ILE A 243 10.75 1.03 -0.25
N SER A 244 10.41 1.45 -1.47
CA SER A 244 11.34 2.16 -2.35
C SER A 244 11.74 3.54 -1.79
N SER A 245 10.81 4.29 -1.20
CA SER A 245 11.10 5.56 -0.53
C SER A 245 11.98 5.37 0.71
N SER A 246 11.73 4.31 1.50
CA SER A 246 12.59 3.96 2.64
C SER A 246 14.03 3.66 2.20
N ILE A 247 14.20 2.89 1.12
CA ILE A 247 15.53 2.59 0.56
C ILE A 247 16.19 3.86 0.02
N ALA A 248 15.44 4.76 -0.65
CA ALA A 248 15.95 6.04 -1.10
C ALA A 248 16.45 6.91 0.06
N LEU A 249 15.66 7.01 1.15
CA LEU A 249 16.09 7.71 2.38
C LEU A 249 17.35 7.09 2.97
N LEU A 250 17.45 5.78 3.06
CA LEU A 250 18.64 5.07 3.56
C LEU A 250 19.88 5.37 2.71
N GLY A 251 19.75 5.37 1.39
CA GLY A 251 20.88 5.56 0.48
C GLY A 251 21.33 7.00 0.33
N TYR A 252 20.38 7.97 0.39
CA TYR A 252 20.72 9.39 0.23
C TYR A 252 20.94 10.14 1.54
N THR A 253 20.71 9.50 2.70
CA THR A 253 21.01 10.12 4.01
C THR A 253 22.35 9.62 4.53
N PRO A 254 23.41 10.45 4.57
CA PRO A 254 24.74 10.01 4.97
C PRO A 254 24.74 9.39 6.37
N GLY A 255 25.35 8.20 6.50
CA GLY A 255 25.54 7.49 7.76
C GLY A 255 24.28 6.80 8.30
N LEU A 256 23.09 7.02 7.74
CA LEU A 256 21.84 6.47 8.27
C LEU A 256 21.82 4.94 8.24
N PHE A 257 22.23 4.31 7.14
CA PHE A 257 22.33 2.86 7.03
C PHE A 257 23.22 2.26 8.13
N GLY A 258 24.42 2.83 8.32
CA GLY A 258 25.36 2.40 9.37
C GLY A 258 24.80 2.59 10.78
N LYS A 259 24.04 3.68 11.02
CA LYS A 259 23.36 3.92 12.29
C LYS A 259 22.30 2.87 12.60
N LEU A 260 21.40 2.57 11.65
CA LEU A 260 20.38 1.53 11.84
C LEU A 260 21.00 0.14 12.03
N ARG A 261 22.13 -0.13 11.38
CA ARG A 261 22.86 -1.37 11.57
C ARG A 261 23.47 -1.49 12.96
N ALA A 262 24.01 -0.40 13.50
CA ALA A 262 24.59 -0.36 14.85
C ALA A 262 23.50 -0.41 15.93
N GLU A 263 22.33 0.16 15.68
CA GLU A 263 21.23 0.30 16.62
C GLU A 263 19.92 -0.18 15.97
N PRO A 264 19.66 -1.51 15.82
CA PRO A 264 18.46 -2.03 15.15
C PRO A 264 17.14 -1.59 15.77
N ALA A 265 17.12 -1.19 17.05
CA ALA A 265 15.93 -0.61 17.71
C ALA A 265 15.43 0.68 17.03
N LEU A 266 16.28 1.36 16.27
CA LEU A 266 15.92 2.57 15.50
C LEU A 266 15.20 2.25 14.19
N ILE A 267 15.11 1.00 13.76
CA ILE A 267 14.45 0.62 12.50
C ILE A 267 12.96 0.95 12.55
N GLN A 268 12.27 0.65 13.66
CA GLN A 268 10.84 0.98 13.77
C GLN A 268 10.58 2.50 13.77
N PRO A 269 11.30 3.35 14.53
CA PRO A 269 11.24 4.80 14.36
C PRO A 269 11.53 5.28 12.94
N PHE A 270 12.51 4.68 12.26
CA PHE A 270 12.82 5.00 10.87
C PHE A 270 11.65 4.70 9.93
N VAL A 271 10.97 3.56 10.09
CA VAL A 271 9.78 3.21 9.28
C VAL A 271 8.68 4.24 9.45
N GLU A 272 8.39 4.70 10.68
CA GLU A 272 7.38 5.74 10.90
C GLU A 272 7.80 7.09 10.28
N GLU A 273 9.06 7.49 10.41
CA GLU A 273 9.55 8.74 9.80
C GLU A 273 9.59 8.67 8.27
N SER A 274 9.92 7.51 7.68
CA SER A 274 9.84 7.33 6.23
C SER A 274 8.41 7.45 5.72
N LEU A 275 7.43 6.87 6.41
CA LEU A 275 6.00 7.02 6.11
C LEU A 275 5.51 8.45 6.25
N ARG A 276 6.00 9.17 7.27
CA ARG A 276 5.66 10.58 7.47
C ARG A 276 6.20 11.46 6.35
N LEU A 277 7.49 11.36 6.03
CA LEU A 277 8.17 12.22 5.06
C LEU A 277 7.80 11.88 3.61
N GLU A 278 7.74 10.60 3.30
CA GLU A 278 7.55 10.06 1.96
C GLU A 278 6.23 9.27 1.90
N SER A 279 5.13 9.89 2.34
CA SER A 279 3.82 9.23 2.35
C SER A 279 3.47 8.66 0.98
N PRO A 280 3.24 7.34 0.81
CA PRO A 280 2.94 6.75 -0.50
C PRO A 280 1.68 7.31 -1.16
N ILE A 281 0.70 7.70 -0.36
CA ILE A 281 -0.48 8.45 -0.79
C ILE A 281 -0.35 9.87 -0.29
N GLN A 282 -0.37 10.82 -1.22
CA GLN A 282 -0.25 12.24 -0.92
C GLN A 282 -1.56 12.88 -0.51
N GLY A 283 -2.68 12.35 -0.97
CA GLY A 283 -4.00 12.83 -0.59
C GLY A 283 -5.13 12.12 -1.31
N PHE A 284 -6.34 12.31 -0.80
CA PHE A 284 -7.57 11.83 -1.41
C PHE A 284 -8.65 12.90 -1.41
N TYR A 285 -9.63 12.71 -2.30
CA TYR A 285 -10.78 13.60 -2.34
C TYR A 285 -11.83 13.26 -1.27
N ARG A 286 -12.61 14.27 -0.90
CA ARG A 286 -13.86 14.16 -0.15
C ARG A 286 -14.92 15.02 -0.81
N LEU A 287 -16.19 14.70 -0.57
CA LEU A 287 -17.34 15.45 -1.03
C LEU A 287 -18.06 16.05 0.18
N ALA A 288 -18.27 17.37 0.21
CA ALA A 288 -19.06 18.02 1.25
C ALA A 288 -20.54 17.68 1.06
N MET A 289 -21.15 17.03 2.04
CA MET A 289 -22.57 16.64 2.01
C MET A 289 -23.51 17.72 2.56
N ALA A 290 -22.96 18.71 3.24
CA ALA A 290 -23.65 19.88 3.77
C ALA A 290 -22.69 21.08 3.73
N ASP A 291 -23.24 22.29 3.89
CA ASP A 291 -22.43 23.48 4.11
C ASP A 291 -21.57 23.29 5.38
N ALA A 292 -20.30 23.59 5.26
CA ALA A 292 -19.31 23.39 6.32
C ALA A 292 -18.30 24.53 6.34
N GLU A 293 -17.42 24.54 7.34
CA GLU A 293 -16.28 25.43 7.41
C GLU A 293 -15.02 24.62 7.68
N VAL A 294 -13.93 24.86 6.93
CA VAL A 294 -12.63 24.23 7.14
C VAL A 294 -11.57 25.32 7.11
N GLY A 295 -10.74 25.40 8.15
CA GLY A 295 -9.68 26.40 8.24
C GLY A 295 -10.17 27.86 8.18
N GLY A 296 -11.40 28.13 8.63
CA GLY A 296 -12.05 29.46 8.56
C GLY A 296 -12.65 29.79 7.18
N VAL A 297 -12.66 28.83 6.24
CA VAL A 297 -13.19 29.01 4.88
C VAL A 297 -14.53 28.28 4.75
N PRO A 298 -15.61 28.97 4.31
CA PRO A 298 -16.88 28.31 3.99
C PRO A 298 -16.75 27.32 2.82
N ILE A 299 -17.25 26.12 3.01
CA ILE A 299 -17.27 25.04 2.02
C ILE A 299 -18.74 24.72 1.71
N PRO A 300 -19.25 25.13 0.54
CA PRO A 300 -20.62 24.82 0.16
C PRO A 300 -20.87 23.32 0.00
N SER A 301 -22.09 22.87 0.30
CA SER A 301 -22.55 21.51 -0.01
C SER A 301 -22.32 21.17 -1.49
N GLY A 302 -21.90 19.95 -1.79
CA GLY A 302 -21.53 19.49 -3.13
C GLY A 302 -20.10 19.84 -3.55
N SER A 303 -19.36 20.62 -2.75
CA SER A 303 -17.95 20.93 -3.05
C SER A 303 -17.06 19.72 -2.85
N ARG A 304 -16.04 19.61 -3.73
CA ARG A 304 -14.97 18.65 -3.56
C ARG A 304 -13.85 19.25 -2.69
N LEU A 305 -13.25 18.43 -1.84
CA LEU A 305 -12.05 18.78 -1.06
C LEU A 305 -10.94 17.80 -1.44
N PHE A 306 -9.76 18.29 -1.77
CA PHE A 306 -8.54 17.50 -1.87
C PHE A 306 -7.77 17.58 -0.56
N VAL A 307 -7.78 16.47 0.20
CA VAL A 307 -7.21 16.37 1.55
C VAL A 307 -5.78 15.89 1.44
N LEU A 308 -4.81 16.78 1.66
CA LEU A 308 -3.40 16.59 1.31
C LEU A 308 -2.58 16.04 2.50
N TYR A 309 -2.48 14.71 2.59
CA TYR A 309 -1.79 13.99 3.67
C TYR A 309 -0.29 14.29 3.71
N GLY A 310 0.37 14.32 2.54
CA GLY A 310 1.80 14.60 2.43
C GLY A 310 2.15 15.97 3.02
N SER A 311 1.32 16.99 2.79
CA SER A 311 1.50 18.32 3.39
C SER A 311 1.27 18.30 4.90
N ALA A 312 0.20 17.66 5.37
CA ALA A 312 -0.11 17.56 6.81
C ALA A 312 1.01 16.84 7.59
N ASN A 313 1.67 15.86 6.97
CA ASN A 313 2.80 15.13 7.56
C ASN A 313 4.09 15.95 7.60
N GLN A 314 4.11 17.12 6.97
CA GLN A 314 5.21 18.07 6.94
C GLN A 314 4.81 19.45 7.51
N ASP A 315 3.74 19.52 8.29
CA ASP A 315 3.25 20.74 8.92
C ASP A 315 4.03 21.07 10.20
N ASP A 316 4.71 22.22 10.23
CA ASP A 316 5.53 22.65 11.35
C ASP A 316 4.71 22.86 12.64
N SER A 317 3.40 23.09 12.53
CA SER A 317 2.50 23.18 13.69
C SER A 317 2.32 21.85 14.43
N ALA A 318 2.44 20.73 13.71
CA ALA A 318 2.31 19.36 14.24
C ALA A 318 3.66 18.66 14.43
N TRP A 319 4.67 19.04 13.65
CA TRP A 319 5.94 18.32 13.55
C TRP A 319 7.13 19.26 13.76
N THR A 320 7.67 19.30 14.97
CA THR A 320 8.88 20.10 15.26
C THR A 320 10.03 19.65 14.36
N ASP A 321 10.75 20.62 13.77
CA ASP A 321 11.88 20.35 12.90
C ASP A 321 11.50 19.49 11.66
N CYS A 322 10.35 19.77 11.07
CA CYS A 322 9.96 19.34 9.75
C CYS A 322 10.70 20.23 8.73
N PRO A 323 11.30 19.72 7.66
CA PRO A 323 11.13 18.43 6.98
C PRO A 323 12.22 17.39 7.27
N HIS A 324 12.97 17.51 8.35
CA HIS A 324 14.11 16.62 8.62
C HIS A 324 13.68 15.26 9.18
N LEU A 325 14.40 14.20 8.77
CA LEU A 325 14.25 12.85 9.32
C LEU A 325 14.82 12.81 10.74
N ARG A 326 14.01 12.39 11.70
CA ARG A 326 14.40 12.31 13.12
C ARG A 326 13.95 10.96 13.72
N LEU A 327 14.91 10.15 14.13
CA LEU A 327 14.63 8.83 14.71
C LEU A 327 14.20 8.88 16.18
N ASP A 328 14.31 10.04 16.81
CA ASP A 328 13.93 10.31 18.20
C ASP A 328 12.60 11.06 18.33
N ARG A 329 11.82 11.16 17.27
CA ARG A 329 10.54 11.88 17.25
C ARG A 329 9.49 11.13 18.07
N PRO A 330 8.97 11.71 19.18
CA PRO A 330 8.09 10.99 20.10
C PRO A 330 6.70 10.70 19.50
N ASN A 331 6.27 11.50 18.52
CA ASN A 331 4.95 11.40 17.90
C ASN A 331 5.01 10.87 16.45
N ALA A 332 6.12 10.25 16.00
CA ALA A 332 6.30 9.81 14.62
C ALA A 332 5.11 8.97 14.10
N ALA A 333 4.59 8.05 14.89
CA ALA A 333 3.43 7.20 14.52
C ALA A 333 2.08 7.95 14.44
N SER A 334 2.02 9.24 14.80
CA SER A 334 0.79 10.04 14.71
C SER A 334 0.53 10.58 13.31
N HIS A 335 1.44 10.39 12.37
CA HIS A 335 1.31 10.83 10.98
C HIS A 335 -0.01 10.35 10.33
N VAL A 336 -0.43 11.04 9.27
CA VAL A 336 -1.66 10.74 8.54
C VAL A 336 -1.42 9.98 7.22
N ALA A 337 -0.25 9.38 7.01
CA ALA A 337 0.05 8.60 5.80
C ALA A 337 -0.93 7.43 5.59
N PHE A 338 -1.55 6.93 6.65
CA PHE A 338 -2.60 5.90 6.62
C PHE A 338 -4.02 6.47 6.73
N GLY A 339 -4.20 7.76 6.55
CA GLY A 339 -5.47 8.42 6.83
C GLY A 339 -5.83 8.42 8.31
N LYS A 340 -7.05 8.86 8.64
CA LYS A 340 -7.65 8.86 10.00
C LYS A 340 -9.15 8.56 9.90
N GLY A 341 -9.79 8.32 11.06
CA GLY A 341 -11.23 8.08 11.13
C GLY A 341 -11.67 6.72 10.59
N ALA A 342 -12.90 6.65 10.10
CA ALA A 342 -13.51 5.40 9.62
C ALA A 342 -12.70 4.74 8.50
N HIS A 343 -12.12 5.53 7.60
CA HIS A 343 -11.30 5.08 6.47
C HIS A 343 -9.79 4.96 6.78
N ALA A 344 -9.37 4.96 8.05
CA ALA A 344 -7.99 4.66 8.37
C ALA A 344 -7.56 3.32 7.75
N CYS A 345 -6.36 3.27 7.17
CA CYS A 345 -5.90 2.12 6.38
C CYS A 345 -5.98 0.81 7.16
N ILE A 346 -6.68 -0.17 6.60
CA ILE A 346 -6.84 -1.50 7.20
C ILE A 346 -5.52 -2.28 7.18
N GLY A 347 -4.70 -2.09 6.13
CA GLY A 347 -3.40 -2.75 5.95
C GLY A 347 -2.24 -2.07 6.67
N SER A 348 -2.48 -1.04 7.49
CA SER A 348 -1.41 -0.22 8.08
C SER A 348 -0.39 -1.01 8.90
N ALA A 349 -0.82 -2.05 9.62
CA ALA A 349 0.07 -2.93 10.38
C ALA A 349 0.93 -3.81 9.45
N LEU A 350 0.34 -4.31 8.35
CA LEU A 350 1.05 -5.13 7.36
C LEU A 350 2.09 -4.31 6.60
N ALA A 351 1.74 -3.11 6.15
CA ALA A 351 2.68 -2.22 5.45
C ALA A 351 3.89 -1.85 6.34
N ARG A 352 3.67 -1.59 7.63
CA ARG A 352 4.75 -1.38 8.61
C ARG A 352 5.61 -2.61 8.78
N LEU A 353 5.00 -3.79 8.86
CA LEU A 353 5.72 -5.06 8.95
C LEU A 353 6.62 -5.27 7.73
N GLU A 354 6.10 -5.08 6.52
CA GLU A 354 6.87 -5.25 5.29
C GLU A 354 8.04 -4.26 5.22
N GLY A 355 7.81 -2.98 5.47
CA GLY A 355 8.87 -1.96 5.50
C GLY A 355 9.94 -2.27 6.54
N ARG A 356 9.54 -2.66 7.76
CA ARG A 356 10.45 -3.03 8.84
C ARG A 356 11.31 -4.24 8.47
N VAL A 357 10.67 -5.31 8.01
CA VAL A 357 11.36 -6.56 7.65
C VAL A 357 12.37 -6.34 6.52
N VAL A 358 12.02 -5.54 5.50
CA VAL A 358 12.96 -5.21 4.41
C VAL A 358 14.19 -4.47 4.97
N VAL A 359 13.99 -3.44 5.80
CA VAL A 359 15.12 -2.67 6.37
C VAL A 359 15.98 -3.56 7.28
N GLU A 360 15.37 -4.39 8.13
CA GLU A 360 16.07 -5.35 8.98
C GLU A 360 16.96 -6.30 8.14
N LEU A 361 16.43 -6.85 7.05
CA LEU A 361 17.17 -7.76 6.18
C LEU A 361 18.28 -7.05 5.40
N LEU A 362 18.07 -5.82 4.95
CA LEU A 362 19.12 -5.04 4.30
C LEU A 362 20.29 -4.79 5.27
N VAL A 363 20.03 -4.37 6.51
CA VAL A 363 21.11 -4.14 7.50
C VAL A 363 21.74 -5.44 8.03
N GLU A 364 21.02 -6.55 7.97
CA GLU A 364 21.52 -7.88 8.33
C GLU A 364 22.45 -8.44 7.26
N LEU A 365 22.06 -8.38 5.98
CA LEU A 365 22.70 -9.09 4.88
C LEU A 365 23.73 -8.25 4.13
N LEU A 366 23.69 -6.93 4.22
CA LEU A 366 24.62 -6.03 3.53
C LEU A 366 25.61 -5.38 4.50
N ASP A 367 26.85 -5.23 4.06
CA ASP A 367 27.80 -4.31 4.71
C ASP A 367 27.50 -2.86 4.34
N GLY A 368 26.92 -2.64 3.17
CA GLY A 368 26.46 -1.36 2.69
C GLY A 368 25.90 -1.45 1.29
N PHE A 369 25.32 -0.34 0.84
CA PHE A 369 24.96 -0.12 -0.55
C PHE A 369 25.12 1.35 -0.92
N GLU A 370 25.31 1.61 -2.19
CA GLU A 370 25.39 2.95 -2.77
C GLU A 370 24.37 3.05 -3.90
N LEU A 371 23.49 4.03 -3.82
CA LEU A 371 22.60 4.36 -4.94
C LEU A 371 23.42 5.06 -6.03
N THR A 372 23.30 4.60 -7.28
CA THR A 372 24.02 5.17 -8.41
C THR A 372 23.29 6.37 -8.97
N GLY A 373 23.97 7.49 -9.04
CA GLY A 373 23.41 8.77 -9.50
C GLY A 373 22.84 9.64 -8.36
N PRO A 374 22.68 10.94 -8.63
CA PRO A 374 22.19 11.89 -7.64
C PRO A 374 20.67 11.74 -7.44
N ARG A 375 20.19 12.08 -6.22
CA ARG A 375 18.76 12.07 -5.89
C ARG A 375 17.92 12.89 -6.91
N SER A 376 18.47 14.00 -7.44
CA SER A 376 17.80 14.86 -8.42
C SER A 376 17.46 14.18 -9.76
N GLN A 377 18.05 13.03 -10.07
CA GLN A 377 17.79 12.27 -11.30
C GLN A 377 16.88 11.04 -11.06
N VAL A 378 16.48 10.76 -9.82
CA VAL A 378 15.56 9.66 -9.53
C VAL A 378 14.18 9.99 -10.11
N PRO A 379 13.64 9.13 -11.02
CA PRO A 379 12.30 9.33 -11.54
C PRO A 379 11.26 8.96 -10.46
N TYR A 380 10.26 9.82 -10.30
CA TYR A 380 9.14 9.60 -9.40
C TYR A 380 7.85 9.31 -10.18
N GLN A 381 6.91 8.65 -9.50
CA GLN A 381 5.59 8.36 -10.06
C GLN A 381 4.93 9.66 -10.57
N ALA A 382 4.53 9.68 -11.84
CA ALA A 382 3.88 10.81 -12.46
C ALA A 382 2.42 10.94 -11.96
N SER A 383 2.27 11.31 -10.68
CA SER A 383 0.99 11.43 -9.99
C SER A 383 1.11 12.39 -8.81
N PHE A 384 0.12 13.27 -8.63
CA PHE A 384 0.04 14.10 -7.43
C PHE A 384 -0.70 13.39 -6.26
N VAL A 385 -1.21 12.18 -6.51
CA VAL A 385 -1.86 11.32 -5.49
C VAL A 385 -0.92 10.25 -4.97
N ASN A 386 -0.18 9.58 -5.87
CA ASN A 386 0.78 8.54 -5.51
C ASN A 386 2.20 9.10 -5.52
N HIS A 387 3.01 8.70 -4.54
CA HIS A 387 4.38 9.21 -4.39
C HIS A 387 5.36 8.07 -4.09
N GLY A 388 6.39 8.00 -4.90
CA GLY A 388 7.50 7.07 -4.71
C GLY A 388 8.42 7.02 -5.93
N PRO A 389 9.68 6.63 -5.73
CA PRO A 389 10.65 6.47 -6.81
C PRO A 389 10.29 5.27 -7.69
N LEU A 390 10.51 5.41 -9.00
CA LEU A 390 10.28 4.36 -10.00
C LEU A 390 11.54 3.54 -10.31
N SER A 391 12.72 4.06 -9.97
CA SER A 391 13.98 3.39 -10.21
C SER A 391 15.02 3.82 -9.20
N LEU A 392 15.72 2.85 -8.60
CA LEU A 392 16.81 3.05 -7.64
C LEU A 392 17.95 2.09 -7.98
N PRO A 393 18.78 2.42 -8.97
CA PRO A 393 19.95 1.61 -9.30
C PRO A 393 20.98 1.70 -8.18
N ALA A 394 21.62 0.55 -7.85
CA ALA A 394 22.52 0.44 -6.70
C ALA A 394 23.66 -0.51 -6.92
N ARG A 395 24.78 -0.26 -6.22
CA ARG A 395 25.86 -1.21 -5.97
C ARG A 395 25.76 -1.73 -4.54
N LEU A 396 25.78 -3.05 -4.38
CA LEU A 396 25.62 -3.69 -3.07
C LEU A 396 26.92 -4.35 -2.64
N THR A 397 27.21 -4.25 -1.34
CA THR A 397 28.29 -5.02 -0.70
C THR A 397 27.61 -5.97 0.30
N PHE A 398 27.59 -7.26 -0.04
CA PHE A 398 27.04 -8.28 0.84
C PHE A 398 28.05 -8.68 1.90
N ARG A 399 27.52 -8.97 3.09
CA ARG A 399 28.33 -9.60 4.16
C ARG A 399 28.78 -10.98 3.73
N GLU A 400 30.03 -11.29 4.04
CA GLU A 400 30.48 -12.67 3.97
C GLU A 400 29.72 -13.51 5.01
N PRO A 401 29.30 -14.74 4.66
CA PRO A 401 28.74 -15.64 5.64
C PRO A 401 29.81 -15.83 6.75
N VAL A 402 29.42 -15.55 7.99
CA VAL A 402 30.29 -15.89 9.12
C VAL A 402 30.55 -17.39 9.02
N ALA A 403 31.80 -17.79 8.76
CA ALA A 403 32.19 -19.19 8.77
C ALA A 403 31.85 -19.76 10.15
N VAL A 404 30.73 -20.47 10.24
CA VAL A 404 30.36 -21.21 11.45
C VAL A 404 31.46 -22.26 11.61
N GLY A 405 32.32 -22.09 12.63
CA GLY A 405 33.38 -23.03 12.91
C GLY A 405 32.80 -24.45 12.91
N GLN A 406 33.53 -25.38 12.25
CA GLN A 406 33.15 -26.78 12.14
C GLN A 406 32.88 -27.36 13.53
N GLY A 407 31.59 -27.41 13.92
CA GLY A 407 31.20 -27.91 15.26
C GLY A 407 29.71 -27.99 15.51
N ALA A 408 28.87 -27.43 14.65
CA ALA A 408 27.41 -27.62 14.80
C ALA A 408 26.89 -28.27 13.52
N ALA A 409 26.55 -29.56 13.58
CA ALA A 409 25.78 -30.24 12.55
C ALA A 409 24.44 -29.50 12.41
N VAL A 410 24.26 -28.84 11.29
CA VAL A 410 22.96 -28.28 10.90
C VAL A 410 22.06 -29.48 10.63
N VAL A 411 21.24 -29.81 11.60
CA VAL A 411 20.08 -30.67 11.37
C VAL A 411 19.17 -29.89 10.40
N ARG A 412 19.25 -30.24 9.12
CA ARG A 412 18.26 -29.82 8.14
C ARG A 412 16.98 -30.56 8.48
N ASP A 413 16.14 -29.92 9.29
CA ASP A 413 14.79 -30.40 9.48
C ASP A 413 13.97 -30.08 8.22
N THR A 414 13.91 -31.08 7.34
CA THR A 414 13.15 -31.08 6.09
C THR A 414 11.67 -31.38 6.34
N THR A 415 11.16 -31.30 7.57
CA THR A 415 9.84 -31.79 7.95
C THR A 415 8.75 -30.72 7.96
N VAL A 416 9.02 -29.45 7.63
CA VAL A 416 8.03 -28.36 7.75
C VAL A 416 7.25 -28.09 6.44
N VAL A 417 7.48 -28.81 5.34
CA VAL A 417 6.81 -28.57 4.06
C VAL A 417 5.80 -29.67 3.70
N ARG A 418 5.42 -30.58 4.59
CA ARG A 418 4.54 -31.71 4.25
C ARG A 418 3.08 -31.60 4.66
N ASP A 419 2.62 -30.55 5.29
CA ASP A 419 1.24 -30.47 5.81
C ASP A 419 0.28 -29.55 5.04
N LEU A 420 0.56 -29.24 3.77
CA LEU A 420 -0.38 -28.50 2.91
C LEU A 420 -0.94 -29.31 1.73
N THR A 421 -0.72 -30.62 1.69
CA THR A 421 -1.37 -31.49 0.71
C THR A 421 -2.12 -32.61 1.42
N VAL A 422 -3.34 -32.31 1.84
CA VAL A 422 -4.32 -33.37 2.11
C VAL A 422 -4.88 -33.82 0.76
N VAL A 423 -4.18 -34.70 0.09
CA VAL A 423 -4.75 -35.51 -1.00
C VAL A 423 -5.55 -36.62 -0.34
N ARG A 424 -6.85 -36.59 -0.50
CA ARG A 424 -7.69 -37.77 -0.25
C ARG A 424 -7.42 -38.80 -1.34
N GLU A 425 -6.65 -39.82 -1.05
CA GLU A 425 -6.78 -41.12 -1.73
C GLU A 425 -8.07 -41.77 -1.26
N THR A 426 -9.07 -41.78 -2.12
CA THR A 426 -10.23 -42.66 -2.00
C THR A 426 -9.75 -44.06 -2.31
N ALA A 427 -9.68 -44.92 -1.30
CA ALA A 427 -9.51 -46.35 -1.47
C ALA A 427 -10.70 -46.89 -2.27
N VAL A 428 -10.43 -47.36 -3.49
CA VAL A 428 -11.31 -48.20 -4.23
C VAL A 428 -11.18 -49.59 -3.61
N GLY A 429 -12.20 -50.01 -2.87
CA GLY A 429 -12.32 -51.38 -2.38
C GLY A 429 -12.57 -52.33 -3.55
N GLN A 430 -11.68 -53.28 -3.72
CA GLN A 430 -11.91 -54.49 -4.46
C GLN A 430 -12.94 -55.33 -3.67
N GLY A 431 -14.07 -55.56 -4.26
CA GLY A 431 -15.00 -56.61 -3.85
C GLY A 431 -14.87 -57.77 -4.80
N GLU A 432 -14.25 -58.84 -4.35
CA GLU A 432 -14.32 -60.14 -5.02
C GLU A 432 -15.61 -60.86 -4.67
N ALA A 433 -16.04 -61.57 -5.66
CA ALA A 433 -17.09 -62.53 -5.80
C ALA A 433 -17.45 -63.41 -4.60
N GLU A 434 -18.73 -63.62 -4.35
CA GLU A 434 -19.45 -64.87 -4.53
C GLU A 434 -20.96 -64.62 -4.68
#